data_7f8e5c0282e9c85bb1b243b100b2578c
#
_entry.id   7f8e5c0282e9c85bb1b243b100b2578c
#
_cell.length_a   1.000
_cell.length_b   1.000
_cell.length_c   1.000
_cell.angle_alpha   90.00
_cell.angle_beta   90.00
_cell.angle_gamma   90.00
#
_symmetry.space_group_name_H-M   'P 1'
#
loop_
_entity.id
_entity.type
_entity.pdbx_description
1 polymer ?
#
loop_
_entity_poly.entity_id
_entity_poly.type
_entity_poly.pdbx_seq_one_letter_code
_entity_poly.pdbx_strand_id
1 'polypeptide(L)'
;MLYLDNVHSYYGLSHVLQGITLEVGAGEVIGLFGRNGVGKTTVLKTIAGWLTPASGTIRLGDGPIGGLSADRICRRGIGLVPEDRRIFPGLSVEENLRLGLLQCPGRKASDSRKVIEQTYRRFPRLKERRRQMGTTLSGGEQQMLAIARVLVGDPKLLLIDEPTEGLAPIIVDEIFAILTELRGEGIPILLVEQNVVRALKVCDRFYALERGQIILSGRAADPHDRGRLQQCISV
;
A
#
# COMPACT_ATOMS: atom_id res chain seq x y z
N MET A 1 -8.41 -11.70 2.34
CA MET A 1 -9.46 -10.74 2.64
C MET A 1 -9.12 -10.03 3.95
N LEU A 2 -9.12 -8.69 3.97
CA LEU A 2 -8.84 -7.87 5.16
C LEU A 2 -10.16 -7.32 5.69
N TYR A 3 -10.33 -7.33 7.01
CA TYR A 3 -11.48 -6.74 7.71
C TYR A 3 -11.02 -5.88 8.88
N LEU A 4 -11.52 -4.67 8.92
CA LEU A 4 -11.49 -3.78 10.07
C LEU A 4 -12.93 -3.61 10.58
N ASP A 5 -13.12 -3.77 11.88
CA ASP A 5 -14.42 -3.56 12.52
C ASP A 5 -14.25 -2.66 13.73
N ASN A 6 -14.88 -1.50 13.67
CA ASN A 6 -14.90 -0.48 14.72
C ASN A 6 -13.52 -0.17 15.33
N VAL A 7 -12.51 0.03 14.47
CA VAL A 7 -11.11 0.21 14.89
C VAL A 7 -10.88 1.65 15.37
N HIS A 8 -10.34 1.78 16.57
CA HIS A 8 -9.94 3.05 17.18
C HIS A 8 -8.43 3.07 17.42
N SER A 9 -7.78 4.19 17.06
CA SER A 9 -6.33 4.36 17.26
C SER A 9 -6.00 5.77 17.72
N TYR A 10 -4.94 5.89 18.52
CA TYR A 10 -4.51 7.13 19.15
C TYR A 10 -3.03 7.38 18.94
N TYR A 11 -2.64 8.64 18.84
CA TYR A 11 -1.26 9.11 19.08
C TYR A 11 -1.25 9.90 20.39
N GLY A 12 -0.76 9.30 21.47
CA GLY A 12 -0.88 9.88 22.81
C GLY A 12 -2.35 10.08 23.18
N LEU A 13 -2.77 11.33 23.41
CA LEU A 13 -4.17 11.68 23.70
C LEU A 13 -5.01 11.98 22.46
N SER A 14 -4.40 12.06 21.28
CA SER A 14 -5.13 12.39 20.04
C SER A 14 -5.83 11.16 19.48
N HIS A 15 -7.16 11.17 19.45
CA HIS A 15 -8.01 10.13 18.87
C HIS A 15 -8.08 10.30 17.36
N VAL A 16 -7.25 9.58 16.62
CA VAL A 16 -7.07 9.77 15.17
C VAL A 16 -8.00 8.86 14.35
N LEU A 17 -8.18 7.60 14.75
CA LEU A 17 -9.15 6.70 14.11
C LEU A 17 -10.33 6.46 15.05
N GLN A 18 -11.54 6.73 14.57
CA GLN A 18 -12.75 6.82 15.36
C GLN A 18 -13.81 5.83 14.85
N GLY A 19 -13.55 4.53 15.02
CA GLY A 19 -14.49 3.48 14.61
C GLY A 19 -14.39 3.13 13.12
N ILE A 20 -13.17 2.95 12.61
CA ILE A 20 -12.96 2.56 11.22
C ILE A 20 -13.48 1.15 10.97
N THR A 21 -14.42 1.05 10.03
CA THR A 21 -14.95 -0.21 9.51
C THR A 21 -14.79 -0.22 7.99
N LEU A 22 -13.93 -1.14 7.49
CA LEU A 22 -13.70 -1.33 6.06
C LEU A 22 -13.26 -2.77 5.77
N GLU A 23 -13.39 -3.15 4.51
CA GLU A 23 -12.94 -4.45 4.02
C GLU A 23 -12.21 -4.34 2.68
N VAL A 24 -11.28 -5.26 2.44
CA VAL A 24 -10.61 -5.47 1.15
C VAL A 24 -10.83 -6.90 0.74
N GLY A 25 -11.53 -7.10 -0.37
CA GLY A 25 -11.82 -8.42 -0.94
C GLY A 25 -10.60 -9.08 -1.58
N ALA A 26 -10.71 -10.36 -1.92
CA ALA A 26 -9.68 -11.05 -2.68
C ALA A 26 -9.60 -10.47 -4.10
N GLY A 27 -8.39 -10.10 -4.55
CA GLY A 27 -8.15 -9.51 -5.85
C GLY A 27 -8.73 -8.11 -6.06
N GLU A 28 -9.22 -7.46 -5.00
CA GLU A 28 -9.91 -6.18 -5.06
C GLU A 28 -8.94 -5.02 -4.80
N VAL A 29 -9.06 -3.95 -5.56
CA VAL A 29 -8.35 -2.69 -5.30
C VAL A 29 -9.31 -1.70 -4.66
N ILE A 30 -9.04 -1.33 -3.43
CA ILE A 30 -9.82 -0.39 -2.63
C ILE A 30 -9.07 0.95 -2.54
N GLY A 31 -9.72 2.04 -2.95
CA GLY A 31 -9.23 3.39 -2.70
C GLY A 31 -9.65 3.90 -1.32
N LEU A 32 -8.72 4.46 -0.56
CA LEU A 32 -9.01 5.19 0.68
C LEU A 32 -8.70 6.67 0.45
N PHE A 33 -9.74 7.48 0.34
CA PHE A 33 -9.66 8.88 -0.05
C PHE A 33 -10.02 9.81 1.10
N GLY A 34 -9.58 11.05 1.02
CA GLY A 34 -9.84 12.09 2.00
C GLY A 34 -8.72 13.13 2.02
N ARG A 35 -8.96 14.25 2.68
CA ARG A 35 -7.99 15.37 2.79
C ARG A 35 -6.74 14.93 3.57
N ASN A 36 -5.69 15.76 3.53
CA ASN A 36 -4.50 15.52 4.33
C ASN A 36 -4.81 15.65 5.83
N GLY A 37 -4.19 14.78 6.63
CA GLY A 37 -4.35 14.77 8.09
C GLY A 37 -5.62 14.10 8.61
N VAL A 38 -6.51 13.57 7.76
CA VAL A 38 -7.77 12.91 8.21
C VAL A 38 -7.58 11.50 8.77
N GLY A 39 -6.36 10.92 8.66
CA GLY A 39 -6.05 9.61 9.23
C GLY A 39 -5.78 8.48 8.22
N LYS A 40 -5.69 8.76 6.90
CA LYS A 40 -5.45 7.73 5.87
C LYS A 40 -4.20 6.88 6.14
N THR A 41 -3.03 7.52 6.26
CA THR A 41 -1.77 6.87 6.61
C THR A 41 -1.86 6.15 7.97
N THR A 42 -2.63 6.68 8.92
CA THR A 42 -2.85 6.04 10.22
C THR A 42 -3.60 4.72 10.09
N VAL A 43 -4.59 4.62 9.19
CA VAL A 43 -5.26 3.35 8.87
C VAL A 43 -4.23 2.33 8.39
N LEU A 44 -3.37 2.68 7.42
CA LEU A 44 -2.33 1.77 6.92
C LEU A 44 -1.33 1.37 8.02
N LYS A 45 -0.87 2.33 8.83
CA LYS A 45 0.04 2.07 9.96
C LYS A 45 -0.58 1.14 11.00
N THR A 46 -1.88 1.30 11.28
CA THR A 46 -2.60 0.43 12.22
C THR A 46 -2.73 -0.99 11.68
N ILE A 47 -3.06 -1.16 10.39
CA ILE A 47 -3.11 -2.48 9.74
C ILE A 47 -1.73 -3.14 9.72
N ALA A 48 -0.67 -2.37 9.43
CA ALA A 48 0.71 -2.87 9.34
C ALA A 48 1.37 -3.11 10.70
N GLY A 49 0.70 -2.81 11.83
CA GLY A 49 1.21 -3.02 13.18
C GLY A 49 2.27 -2.01 13.62
N TRP A 50 2.36 -0.86 12.96
CA TRP A 50 3.19 0.27 13.40
C TRP A 50 2.49 1.12 14.46
N LEU A 51 1.16 1.02 14.53
CA LEU A 51 0.32 1.60 15.55
C LEU A 51 -0.62 0.51 16.08
N THR A 52 -0.62 0.28 17.38
CA THR A 52 -1.52 -0.69 17.99
C THR A 52 -2.93 -0.07 18.11
N PRO A 53 -3.98 -0.74 17.61
CA PRO A 53 -5.34 -0.27 17.82
C PRO A 53 -5.70 -0.31 19.31
N ALA A 54 -6.38 0.72 19.79
CA ALA A 54 -6.85 0.79 21.18
C ALA A 54 -8.10 -0.07 21.40
N SER A 55 -8.94 -0.21 20.38
CA SER A 55 -10.11 -1.08 20.38
C SER A 55 -10.54 -1.43 18.95
N GLY A 56 -11.52 -2.30 18.81
CA GLY A 56 -11.96 -2.85 17.53
C GLY A 56 -11.17 -4.10 17.14
N THR A 57 -11.48 -4.66 15.98
CA THR A 57 -10.82 -5.86 15.46
C THR A 57 -10.25 -5.67 14.07
N ILE A 58 -9.09 -6.28 13.82
CA ILE A 58 -8.46 -6.35 12.51
C ILE A 58 -8.16 -7.80 12.20
N ARG A 59 -8.65 -8.31 11.06
CA ARG A 59 -8.44 -9.69 10.62
C ARG A 59 -7.92 -9.76 9.20
N LEU A 60 -7.02 -10.71 8.95
CA LEU A 60 -6.58 -11.11 7.62
C LEU A 60 -6.98 -12.58 7.39
N GLY A 61 -7.89 -12.82 6.45
CA GLY A 61 -8.59 -14.09 6.36
C GLY A 61 -9.34 -14.39 7.66
N ASP A 62 -9.15 -15.60 8.18
CA ASP A 62 -9.78 -16.02 9.43
C ASP A 62 -8.96 -15.67 10.68
N GLY A 63 -7.75 -15.10 10.49
CA GLY A 63 -6.83 -14.82 11.59
C GLY A 63 -6.85 -13.38 12.07
N PRO A 64 -6.95 -13.11 13.40
CA PRO A 64 -6.77 -11.78 13.94
C PRO A 64 -5.32 -11.32 13.77
N ILE A 65 -5.14 -10.04 13.41
CA ILE A 65 -3.83 -9.40 13.29
C ILE A 65 -3.70 -8.14 14.16
N GLY A 66 -4.80 -7.63 14.71
CA GLY A 66 -4.79 -6.48 15.61
C GLY A 66 -3.87 -6.72 16.81
N GLY A 67 -2.98 -5.77 17.11
CA GLY A 67 -2.02 -5.87 18.20
C GLY A 67 -0.80 -6.76 17.96
N LEU A 68 -0.68 -7.38 16.79
CA LEU A 68 0.56 -8.06 16.38
C LEU A 68 1.64 -7.04 16.01
N SER A 69 2.90 -7.40 16.22
CA SER A 69 4.04 -6.61 15.77
C SER A 69 4.16 -6.59 14.24
N ALA A 70 4.74 -5.52 13.69
CA ALA A 70 4.85 -5.32 12.25
C ALA A 70 5.57 -6.47 11.53
N ASP A 71 6.60 -7.08 12.14
CA ASP A 71 7.30 -8.23 11.58
C ASP A 71 6.39 -9.46 11.46
N ARG A 72 5.52 -9.71 12.45
CA ARG A 72 4.54 -10.80 12.42
C ARG A 72 3.47 -10.57 11.36
N ILE A 73 2.99 -9.34 11.21
CA ILE A 73 2.00 -8.95 10.20
C ILE A 73 2.61 -9.10 8.80
N CYS A 74 3.84 -8.62 8.61
CA CYS A 74 4.59 -8.76 7.36
C CYS A 74 4.73 -10.24 6.95
N ARG A 75 5.13 -11.12 7.89
CA ARG A 75 5.21 -12.58 7.64
C ARG A 75 3.88 -13.26 7.36
N ARG A 76 2.75 -12.65 7.69
CA ARG A 76 1.41 -13.11 7.28
C ARG A 76 1.05 -12.71 5.85
N GLY A 77 1.92 -11.91 5.21
CA GLY A 77 1.79 -11.52 3.81
C GLY A 77 1.21 -10.12 3.60
N ILE A 78 1.23 -9.24 4.60
CA ILE A 78 0.89 -7.83 4.39
C ILE A 78 2.16 -7.07 4.02
N GLY A 79 2.19 -6.52 2.80
CA GLY A 79 3.23 -5.61 2.34
C GLY A 79 2.80 -4.16 2.46
N LEU A 80 3.68 -3.28 2.95
CA LEU A 80 3.45 -1.84 3.02
C LEU A 80 4.47 -1.09 2.16
N VAL A 81 3.96 -0.29 1.22
CA VAL A 81 4.73 0.72 0.48
C VAL A 81 4.41 2.07 1.12
N PRO A 82 5.33 2.66 1.89
CA PRO A 82 5.09 3.93 2.55
C PRO A 82 5.34 5.11 1.60
N GLU A 83 4.76 6.26 1.91
CA GLU A 83 4.90 7.54 1.20
C GLU A 83 6.37 7.98 1.07
N ASP A 84 7.16 7.84 2.14
CA ASP A 84 8.57 8.25 2.23
C ASP A 84 9.54 7.25 1.57
N ARG A 85 9.04 6.27 0.78
CA ARG A 85 9.78 5.25 0.01
C ARG A 85 10.71 4.36 0.84
N ARG A 86 11.32 4.87 1.88
CA ARG A 86 12.26 4.19 2.81
C ARG A 86 13.31 3.36 2.10
N ILE A 87 14.01 4.00 1.14
CA ILE A 87 15.16 3.38 0.50
C ILE A 87 16.28 3.26 1.54
N PHE A 88 16.83 2.06 1.68
CA PHE A 88 17.93 1.82 2.62
C PHE A 88 19.20 2.50 2.11
N PRO A 89 19.75 3.46 2.88
CA PRO A 89 21.00 4.12 2.51
C PRO A 89 22.17 3.14 2.57
N GLY A 90 23.17 3.37 1.71
CA GLY A 90 24.36 2.51 1.65
C GLY A 90 24.16 1.16 0.96
N LEU A 91 22.95 0.85 0.50
CA LEU A 91 22.63 -0.36 -0.26
C LEU A 91 22.35 -0.03 -1.72
N SER A 92 22.84 -0.90 -2.61
CA SER A 92 22.51 -0.90 -4.03
C SER A 92 21.03 -1.24 -4.27
N VAL A 93 20.54 -1.02 -5.48
CA VAL A 93 19.21 -1.43 -5.92
C VAL A 93 18.97 -2.93 -5.67
N GLU A 94 19.91 -3.79 -6.06
CA GLU A 94 19.79 -5.24 -5.88
C GLU A 94 19.76 -5.63 -4.40
N GLU A 95 20.59 -5.01 -3.56
CA GLU A 95 20.59 -5.27 -2.12
C GLU A 95 19.28 -4.80 -1.45
N ASN A 96 18.73 -3.63 -1.86
CA ASN A 96 17.41 -3.19 -1.42
C ASN A 96 16.31 -4.22 -1.77
N LEU A 97 16.32 -4.79 -2.98
CA LEU A 97 15.39 -5.84 -3.37
C LEU A 97 15.57 -7.12 -2.54
N ARG A 98 16.82 -7.51 -2.27
CA ARG A 98 17.12 -8.70 -1.45
C ARG A 98 16.60 -8.60 -0.03
N LEU A 99 16.51 -7.39 0.55
CA LEU A 99 15.87 -7.20 1.86
C LEU A 99 14.39 -7.60 1.85
N GLY A 100 13.67 -7.36 0.74
CA GLY A 100 12.28 -7.80 0.60
C GLY A 100 12.12 -9.33 0.66
N LEU A 101 13.11 -10.10 0.24
CA LEU A 101 13.10 -11.57 0.33
C LEU A 101 13.11 -12.10 1.77
N LEU A 102 13.56 -11.32 2.75
CA LEU A 102 13.55 -11.70 4.16
C LEU A 102 12.14 -11.90 4.74
N GLN A 103 11.12 -11.38 4.05
CA GLN A 103 9.71 -11.59 4.41
C GLN A 103 9.26 -13.05 4.20
N CYS A 104 9.98 -13.81 3.37
CA CYS A 104 9.70 -15.23 3.07
C CYS A 104 10.79 -16.13 3.63
N PRO A 105 10.84 -16.36 4.95
CA PRO A 105 11.83 -17.24 5.56
C PRO A 105 11.66 -18.66 5.00
N GLY A 106 12.81 -19.29 4.64
CA GLY A 106 12.82 -20.65 4.06
C GLY A 106 12.76 -20.70 2.53
N ARG A 107 12.64 -19.58 1.82
CA ARG A 107 12.75 -19.54 0.35
C ARG A 107 14.16 -19.99 -0.09
N LYS A 108 14.25 -20.95 -1.03
CA LYS A 108 15.53 -21.44 -1.56
C LYS A 108 16.25 -20.32 -2.33
N ALA A 109 17.58 -20.34 -2.34
CA ALA A 109 18.39 -19.35 -3.07
C ALA A 109 18.11 -19.34 -4.58
N SER A 110 17.80 -20.51 -5.19
CA SER A 110 17.38 -20.62 -6.59
C SER A 110 16.10 -19.84 -6.88
N ASP A 111 15.12 -19.93 -5.97
CA ASP A 111 13.82 -19.27 -6.11
C ASP A 111 13.95 -17.78 -5.86
N SER A 112 14.81 -17.36 -4.94
CA SER A 112 15.16 -15.96 -4.71
C SER A 112 15.74 -15.30 -5.96
N ARG A 113 16.62 -15.99 -6.72
CA ARG A 113 17.13 -15.47 -8.00
C ARG A 113 16.02 -15.31 -9.04
N LYS A 114 15.12 -16.31 -9.17
CA LYS A 114 13.99 -16.24 -10.09
C LYS A 114 13.09 -15.05 -9.80
N VAL A 115 12.77 -14.82 -8.52
CA VAL A 115 11.94 -13.68 -8.11
C VAL A 115 12.60 -12.35 -8.44
N ILE A 116 13.90 -12.20 -8.17
CA ILE A 116 14.65 -10.98 -8.55
C ILE A 116 14.63 -10.78 -10.08
N GLU A 117 14.85 -11.83 -10.87
CA GLU A 117 14.79 -11.70 -12.35
C GLU A 117 13.38 -11.39 -12.86
N GLN A 118 12.33 -11.94 -12.26
CA GLN A 118 10.93 -11.56 -12.56
C GLN A 118 10.66 -10.10 -12.22
N THR A 119 11.15 -9.65 -11.05
CA THR A 119 11.05 -8.24 -10.65
C THR A 119 11.75 -7.33 -11.66
N TYR A 120 12.92 -7.69 -12.15
CA TYR A 120 13.62 -6.93 -13.18
C TYR A 120 12.91 -6.90 -14.54
N ARG A 121 12.09 -7.90 -14.86
CA ARG A 121 11.26 -7.86 -16.08
C ARG A 121 10.15 -6.81 -15.95
N ARG A 122 9.55 -6.68 -14.76
CA ARG A 122 8.54 -5.66 -14.45
C ARG A 122 9.14 -4.26 -14.31
N PHE A 123 10.35 -4.16 -13.78
CA PHE A 123 11.05 -2.90 -13.53
C PHE A 123 12.41 -2.87 -14.27
N PRO A 124 12.43 -2.73 -15.63
CA PRO A 124 13.68 -2.84 -16.40
C PRO A 124 14.71 -1.77 -16.02
N ARG A 125 14.28 -0.56 -15.68
CA ARG A 125 15.19 0.51 -15.22
C ARG A 125 15.94 0.14 -13.94
N LEU A 126 15.32 -0.62 -13.03
CA LEU A 126 15.99 -1.11 -11.82
C LEU A 126 17.07 -2.16 -12.17
N LYS A 127 16.84 -2.98 -13.21
CA LYS A 127 17.85 -3.93 -13.70
C LYS A 127 19.08 -3.23 -14.22
N GLU A 128 18.90 -2.19 -15.04
CA GLU A 128 20.01 -1.39 -15.61
C GLU A 128 20.85 -0.76 -14.52
N ARG A 129 20.21 -0.34 -13.42
CA ARG A 129 20.83 0.35 -12.28
C ARG A 129 21.09 -0.55 -11.07
N ARG A 130 21.07 -1.89 -11.23
CA ARG A 130 21.09 -2.84 -10.11
C ARG A 130 22.25 -2.68 -9.14
N ARG A 131 23.41 -2.18 -9.63
CA ARG A 131 24.61 -1.93 -8.83
C ARG A 131 24.71 -0.51 -8.28
N GLN A 132 23.83 0.40 -8.73
CA GLN A 132 23.79 1.77 -8.26
C GLN A 132 23.22 1.83 -6.86
N MET A 133 23.71 2.76 -6.02
CA MET A 133 23.14 3.02 -4.70
C MET A 133 21.69 3.47 -4.82
N GLY A 134 20.78 2.85 -4.07
CA GLY A 134 19.34 3.14 -4.15
C GLY A 134 18.99 4.60 -3.87
N THR A 135 19.72 5.26 -3.00
CA THR A 135 19.53 6.68 -2.65
C THR A 135 19.94 7.66 -3.74
N THR A 136 20.72 7.23 -4.74
CA THR A 136 21.15 8.09 -5.87
C THR A 136 20.24 7.99 -7.09
N LEU A 137 19.18 7.18 -7.00
CA LEU A 137 18.13 7.09 -8.01
C LEU A 137 17.27 8.36 -8.03
N SER A 138 16.64 8.64 -9.16
CA SER A 138 15.57 9.66 -9.23
C SER A 138 14.40 9.31 -8.31
N GLY A 139 13.58 10.30 -7.93
CA GLY A 139 12.43 10.07 -7.06
C GLY A 139 11.47 8.99 -7.58
N GLY A 140 11.22 8.97 -8.89
CA GLY A 140 10.39 7.93 -9.53
C GLY A 140 11.02 6.54 -9.48
N GLU A 141 12.33 6.43 -9.75
CA GLU A 141 13.05 5.16 -9.65
C GLU A 141 13.12 4.64 -8.20
N GLN A 142 13.24 5.55 -7.23
CA GLN A 142 13.15 5.18 -5.81
C GLN A 142 11.76 4.65 -5.45
N GLN A 143 10.70 5.25 -5.99
CA GLN A 143 9.33 4.77 -5.79
C GLN A 143 9.12 3.38 -6.41
N MET A 144 9.62 3.18 -7.63
CA MET A 144 9.63 1.86 -8.29
C MET A 144 10.40 0.82 -7.44
N LEU A 145 11.56 1.21 -6.88
CA LEU A 145 12.34 0.35 -6.00
C LEU A 145 11.60 0.00 -4.70
N ALA A 146 10.89 0.97 -4.11
CA ALA A 146 10.08 0.74 -2.91
C ALA A 146 8.95 -0.27 -3.17
N ILE A 147 8.21 -0.12 -4.28
CA ILE A 147 7.17 -1.06 -4.70
C ILE A 147 7.79 -2.44 -5.00
N ALA A 148 8.84 -2.49 -5.81
CA ALA A 148 9.52 -3.72 -6.21
C ALA A 148 10.02 -4.50 -4.98
N ARG A 149 10.61 -3.82 -3.98
CA ARG A 149 11.10 -4.42 -2.74
C ARG A 149 10.01 -5.11 -1.95
N VAL A 150 8.79 -4.55 -1.94
CA VAL A 150 7.65 -5.19 -1.29
C VAL A 150 7.17 -6.40 -2.09
N LEU A 151 7.10 -6.28 -3.42
CA LEU A 151 6.62 -7.35 -4.31
C LEU A 151 7.51 -8.60 -4.30
N VAL A 152 8.84 -8.47 -4.14
CA VAL A 152 9.71 -9.66 -4.01
C VAL A 152 9.40 -10.50 -2.78
N GLY A 153 8.70 -9.94 -1.79
CA GLY A 153 8.19 -10.64 -0.60
C GLY A 153 6.95 -11.48 -0.86
N ASP A 154 6.38 -11.45 -2.08
CA ASP A 154 5.16 -12.18 -2.46
C ASP A 154 3.98 -11.88 -1.51
N PRO A 155 3.56 -10.60 -1.40
CA PRO A 155 2.52 -10.20 -0.45
C PRO A 155 1.14 -10.73 -0.87
N LYS A 156 0.33 -11.12 0.12
CA LYS A 156 -1.08 -11.50 -0.03
C LYS A 156 -2.02 -10.30 -0.02
N LEU A 157 -1.54 -9.17 0.45
CA LEU A 157 -2.23 -7.87 0.49
C LEU A 157 -1.18 -6.76 0.42
N LEU A 158 -1.42 -5.78 -0.43
CA LEU A 158 -0.61 -4.57 -0.52
C LEU A 158 -1.32 -3.39 0.13
N LEU A 159 -0.62 -2.70 1.00
CA LEU A 159 -0.97 -1.39 1.53
C LEU A 159 -0.05 -0.38 0.84
N ILE A 160 -0.61 0.63 0.17
CA ILE A 160 0.16 1.60 -0.61
C ILE A 160 -0.26 3.00 -0.19
N ASP A 161 0.71 3.78 0.30
CA ASP A 161 0.49 5.13 0.83
C ASP A 161 1.05 6.18 -0.13
N GLU A 162 0.17 6.92 -0.80
CA GLU A 162 0.44 8.06 -1.68
C GLU A 162 1.63 7.83 -2.66
N PRO A 163 1.60 6.76 -3.47
CA PRO A 163 2.76 6.33 -4.26
C PRO A 163 3.15 7.31 -5.36
N THR A 164 2.31 8.29 -5.67
CA THR A 164 2.54 9.22 -6.80
C THR A 164 2.90 10.63 -6.37
N GLU A 165 2.97 10.90 -5.06
CA GLU A 165 3.23 12.24 -4.54
C GLU A 165 4.60 12.78 -4.99
N GLY A 166 4.60 14.04 -5.48
CA GLY A 166 5.81 14.75 -5.90
C GLY A 166 6.51 14.15 -7.13
N LEU A 167 5.84 13.29 -7.91
CA LEU A 167 6.41 12.65 -9.09
C LEU A 167 5.94 13.31 -10.40
N ALA A 168 6.81 13.23 -11.42
CA ALA A 168 6.48 13.68 -12.76
C ALA A 168 5.34 12.86 -13.37
N PRO A 169 4.46 13.47 -14.21
CA PRO A 169 3.28 12.80 -14.77
C PRO A 169 3.55 11.47 -15.45
N ILE A 170 4.67 11.36 -16.17
CA ILE A 170 5.07 10.12 -16.87
C ILE A 170 5.33 8.97 -15.87
N ILE A 171 5.94 9.27 -14.72
CA ILE A 171 6.19 8.28 -13.68
C ILE A 171 4.90 7.88 -12.96
N VAL A 172 4.00 8.85 -12.76
CA VAL A 172 2.67 8.58 -12.21
C VAL A 172 1.92 7.59 -13.11
N ASP A 173 1.97 7.77 -14.44
CA ASP A 173 1.34 6.85 -15.39
C ASP A 173 1.97 5.45 -15.33
N GLU A 174 3.30 5.35 -15.21
CA GLU A 174 4.00 4.07 -15.02
C GLU A 174 3.56 3.36 -13.73
N ILE A 175 3.43 4.09 -12.61
CA ILE A 175 2.97 3.52 -11.32
C ILE A 175 1.53 2.99 -11.44
N PHE A 176 0.60 3.76 -12.03
CA PHE A 176 -0.77 3.29 -12.21
C PHE A 176 -0.87 2.11 -13.19
N ALA A 177 0.02 2.01 -14.19
CA ALA A 177 0.12 0.84 -15.04
C ALA A 177 0.52 -0.41 -14.23
N ILE A 178 1.50 -0.28 -13.32
CA ILE A 178 1.91 -1.37 -12.42
C ILE A 178 0.75 -1.77 -11.51
N LEU A 179 0.02 -0.81 -10.91
CA LEU A 179 -1.14 -1.13 -10.07
C LEU A 179 -2.23 -1.88 -10.84
N THR A 180 -2.44 -1.51 -12.12
CA THR A 180 -3.39 -2.19 -13.00
C THR A 180 -2.94 -3.63 -13.32
N GLU A 181 -1.64 -3.84 -13.54
CA GLU A 181 -1.05 -5.18 -13.73
C GLU A 181 -1.24 -6.05 -12.47
N LEU A 182 -0.92 -5.51 -11.29
CA LEU A 182 -1.08 -6.21 -10.00
C LEU A 182 -2.54 -6.58 -9.71
N ARG A 183 -3.48 -5.69 -10.05
CA ARG A 183 -4.91 -5.99 -10.01
C ARG A 183 -5.27 -7.16 -10.93
N GLY A 184 -4.72 -7.16 -12.16
CA GLY A 184 -4.91 -8.26 -13.12
C GLY A 184 -4.36 -9.61 -12.63
N GLU A 185 -3.34 -9.58 -11.78
CA GLU A 185 -2.78 -10.76 -11.10
C GLU A 185 -3.60 -11.20 -9.87
N GLY A 186 -4.64 -10.45 -9.51
CA GLY A 186 -5.51 -10.75 -8.38
C GLY A 186 -4.91 -10.41 -7.01
N ILE A 187 -3.92 -9.53 -6.95
CA ILE A 187 -3.33 -9.07 -5.68
C ILE A 187 -4.26 -8.01 -5.07
N PRO A 188 -4.80 -8.24 -3.85
CA PRO A 188 -5.61 -7.24 -3.17
C PRO A 188 -4.78 -6.01 -2.79
N ILE A 189 -5.33 -4.81 -2.98
CA ILE A 189 -4.62 -3.56 -2.70
C ILE A 189 -5.52 -2.61 -1.92
N LEU A 190 -5.01 -2.04 -0.82
CA LEU A 190 -5.57 -0.85 -0.19
C LEU A 190 -4.68 0.33 -0.55
N LEU A 191 -5.21 1.20 -1.41
CA LEU A 191 -4.50 2.34 -1.99
C LEU A 191 -4.96 3.64 -1.33
N VAL A 192 -4.05 4.35 -0.69
CA VAL A 192 -4.22 5.75 -0.30
C VAL A 192 -3.65 6.63 -1.41
N GLU A 193 -4.44 7.56 -1.92
CA GLU A 193 -4.03 8.48 -2.98
C GLU A 193 -4.72 9.83 -2.86
N GLN A 194 -4.02 10.90 -3.27
CA GLN A 194 -4.58 12.23 -3.39
C GLN A 194 -5.21 12.46 -4.77
N ASN A 195 -4.63 11.85 -5.81
CA ASN A 195 -5.16 11.95 -7.18
C ASN A 195 -6.33 10.98 -7.38
N VAL A 196 -7.48 11.36 -6.82
CA VAL A 196 -8.70 10.55 -6.83
C VAL A 196 -9.13 10.16 -8.24
N VAL A 197 -9.03 11.08 -9.21
CA VAL A 197 -9.44 10.84 -10.61
C VAL A 197 -8.63 9.70 -11.25
N ARG A 198 -7.33 9.65 -10.99
CA ARG A 198 -6.47 8.56 -11.48
C ARG A 198 -6.68 7.27 -10.71
N ALA A 199 -6.77 7.37 -9.37
CA ALA A 199 -6.97 6.21 -8.51
C ALA A 199 -8.28 5.48 -8.81
N LEU A 200 -9.37 6.20 -9.07
CA LEU A 200 -10.66 5.60 -9.44
C LEU A 200 -10.65 4.78 -10.73
N LYS A 201 -9.63 4.96 -11.60
CA LYS A 201 -9.49 4.12 -12.82
C LYS A 201 -9.01 2.71 -12.51
N VAL A 202 -8.29 2.53 -11.40
CA VAL A 202 -7.72 1.23 -10.99
C VAL A 202 -8.47 0.60 -9.82
N CYS A 203 -9.24 1.38 -9.05
CA CYS A 203 -10.03 0.88 -7.93
C CYS A 203 -11.32 0.19 -8.37
N ASP A 204 -11.74 -0.81 -7.62
CA ASP A 204 -13.06 -1.44 -7.72
C ASP A 204 -14.09 -0.72 -6.85
N ARG A 205 -13.71 -0.43 -5.61
CA ARG A 205 -14.51 0.31 -4.63
C ARG A 205 -13.64 1.36 -3.93
N PHE A 206 -14.28 2.21 -3.15
CA PHE A 206 -13.58 3.21 -2.35
C PHE A 206 -14.28 3.46 -1.02
N TYR A 207 -13.51 4.01 -0.09
CA TYR A 207 -13.96 4.63 1.14
C TYR A 207 -13.46 6.07 1.19
N ALA A 208 -14.33 6.99 1.66
CA ALA A 208 -13.92 8.36 1.96
C ALA A 208 -13.80 8.53 3.48
N LEU A 209 -12.67 9.08 3.89
CA LEU A 209 -12.31 9.30 5.29
C LEU A 209 -12.36 10.80 5.60
N GLU A 210 -13.04 11.16 6.67
CA GLU A 210 -13.05 12.50 7.26
C GLU A 210 -12.94 12.40 8.76
N ARG A 211 -12.03 13.19 9.36
CA ARG A 211 -11.81 13.28 10.83
C ARG A 211 -11.75 11.92 11.53
N GLY A 212 -11.07 10.96 10.91
CA GLY A 212 -10.89 9.62 11.47
C GLY A 212 -12.08 8.69 11.35
N GLN A 213 -13.11 9.03 10.55
CA GLN A 213 -14.30 8.22 10.32
C GLN A 213 -14.53 7.97 8.83
N ILE A 214 -15.08 6.81 8.50
CA ILE A 214 -15.58 6.55 7.13
C ILE A 214 -16.94 7.24 6.98
N ILE A 215 -17.00 8.21 6.07
CA ILE A 215 -18.23 9.00 5.81
C ILE A 215 -18.96 8.56 4.55
N LEU A 216 -18.28 7.86 3.64
CA LEU A 216 -18.83 7.39 2.39
C LEU A 216 -18.10 6.13 1.93
N SER A 217 -18.85 5.21 1.35
CA SER A 217 -18.31 4.10 0.55
C SER A 217 -19.06 3.99 -0.76
N GLY A 218 -18.39 3.48 -1.80
CA GLY A 218 -19.02 3.36 -3.11
C GLY A 218 -18.20 2.54 -4.09
N ARG A 219 -18.78 2.30 -5.27
CA ARG A 219 -18.14 1.60 -6.39
C ARG A 219 -17.46 2.60 -7.32
N ALA A 220 -16.20 2.35 -7.65
CA ALA A 220 -15.46 3.21 -8.55
C ALA A 220 -16.03 3.26 -9.99
N ALA A 221 -16.76 2.25 -10.41
CA ALA A 221 -17.42 2.22 -11.71
C ALA A 221 -18.72 3.03 -11.76
N ASP A 222 -19.37 3.29 -10.59
CA ASP A 222 -20.65 3.98 -10.52
C ASP A 222 -20.47 5.52 -10.62
N PRO A 223 -21.05 6.19 -11.63
CA PRO A 223 -20.96 7.65 -11.76
C PRO A 223 -21.60 8.42 -10.60
N HIS A 224 -22.68 7.91 -10.00
CA HIS A 224 -23.34 8.53 -8.86
C HIS A 224 -22.43 8.50 -7.62
N ASP A 225 -21.80 7.35 -7.32
CA ASP A 225 -20.87 7.22 -6.21
C ASP A 225 -19.64 8.11 -6.40
N ARG A 226 -19.12 8.21 -7.64
CA ARG A 226 -18.02 9.15 -7.96
C ARG A 226 -18.42 10.61 -7.73
N GLY A 227 -19.64 10.99 -8.12
CA GLY A 227 -20.16 12.35 -7.90
C GLY A 227 -20.23 12.69 -6.41
N ARG A 228 -20.74 11.78 -5.57
CA ARG A 228 -20.77 11.92 -4.11
C ARG A 228 -19.37 12.04 -3.51
N LEU A 229 -18.42 11.21 -3.97
CA LEU A 229 -17.02 11.27 -3.53
C LEU A 229 -16.40 12.63 -3.84
N GLN A 230 -16.57 13.15 -5.06
CA GLN A 230 -16.06 14.46 -5.44
C GLN A 230 -16.62 15.58 -4.56
N GLN A 231 -17.91 15.55 -4.24
CA GLN A 231 -18.52 16.51 -3.31
C GLN A 231 -17.89 16.44 -1.91
N CYS A 232 -17.62 15.24 -1.38
CA CYS A 232 -17.02 15.06 -0.07
C CYS A 232 -15.57 15.56 0.02
N ILE A 233 -14.80 15.51 -1.07
CA ILE A 233 -13.35 15.84 -1.05
C ILE A 233 -13.10 17.30 -1.45
N SER A 234 -14.00 17.92 -2.21
CA SER A 234 -13.85 19.29 -2.76
C SER A 234 -14.21 20.42 -1.77
N VAL A 235 -14.68 20.11 -0.57
CA VAL A 235 -15.12 21.09 0.44
C VAL A 235 -14.00 21.45 1.43
#